data_f9965f49aad069b656f9d0e3a429b1bd
#
_entry.id   f9965f49aad069b656f9d0e3a429b1bd
#
_cell.length_a   1.000
_cell.length_b   1.000
_cell.length_c   1.000
_cell.angle_alpha   90.00
_cell.angle_beta   90.00
_cell.angle_gamma   90.00
#
_symmetry.space_group_name_H-M   'P 1'
#
loop_
_entity.id
_entity.type
_entity.pdbx_description
1 polymer ?
#
loop_
_entity_poly.entity_id
_entity_poly.type
_entity_poly.pdbx_seq_one_letter_code
_entity_poly.pdbx_strand_id
1 'polypeptide(L)' 'MNLKTTLTQSKNEEAKPWWIYIIECVDGTYYTGITTNINKRVEKHNSGHGAKYTKFRKPVELLYYE' A
#
# COMPACT_ATOMS: atom_id res chain seq x y z
N MET A 1 -3.04 3.88 14.01
CA MET A 1 -3.37 2.85 13.04
C MET A 1 -2.54 1.61 13.29
N ASN A 2 -3.16 0.49 13.32
CA ASN A 2 -2.51 -0.75 13.71
C ASN A 2 -2.37 -1.69 12.52
N LEU A 3 -1.16 -2.15 12.28
CA LEU A 3 -0.91 -3.03 11.15
C LEU A 3 -1.65 -4.36 11.26
N LYS A 4 -1.99 -4.75 12.47
CA LYS A 4 -2.76 -5.98 12.63
C LYS A 4 -4.08 -5.91 11.91
N THR A 5 -4.61 -4.71 11.75
CA THR A 5 -5.84 -4.52 11.02
C THR A 5 -5.71 -5.00 9.60
N THR A 6 -4.49 -4.95 9.08
CA THR A 6 -4.26 -5.40 7.73
C THR A 6 -4.54 -6.88 7.57
N LEU A 7 -4.27 -7.65 8.61
CA LEU A 7 -4.57 -9.08 8.57
C LEU A 7 -6.06 -9.30 8.50
N THR A 8 -6.80 -8.47 9.23
CA THR A 8 -8.24 -8.53 9.19
C THR A 8 -8.74 -8.17 7.80
N GLN A 9 -8.05 -7.25 7.19
CA GLN A 9 -8.40 -6.84 5.84
C GLN A 9 -8.43 -8.02 4.89
N SER A 10 -7.51 -8.94 5.03
CA SER A 10 -7.46 -10.11 4.19
C SER A 10 -8.79 -10.83 4.18
N LYS A 11 -9.39 -10.95 5.35
CA LYS A 11 -10.67 -11.63 5.47
C LYS A 11 -11.80 -10.81 4.88
N ASN A 12 -11.64 -9.50 4.94
CA ASN A 12 -12.70 -8.61 4.51
C ASN A 12 -12.65 -8.33 3.02
N GLU A 13 -11.70 -8.90 2.34
CA GLU A 13 -11.58 -8.69 0.93
C GLU A 13 -12.86 -9.05 0.20
N GLU A 14 -13.54 -10.08 0.66
CA GLU A 14 -14.77 -10.50 0.04
C GLU A 14 -15.83 -9.44 0.13
N ALA A 15 -15.81 -8.67 1.19
CA ALA A 15 -16.76 -7.57 1.38
C ALA A 15 -16.32 -6.34 0.62
N LYS A 16 -15.17 -6.43 -0.03
CA LYS A 16 -14.66 -5.37 -0.87
C LYS A 16 -14.42 -4.06 -0.16
N PRO A 17 -13.80 -4.07 1.02
CA PRO A 17 -13.46 -2.79 1.63
C PRO A 17 -12.31 -2.18 0.84
N TRP A 18 -12.47 -0.94 0.48
CA TRP A 18 -11.41 -0.20 -0.17
C TRP A 18 -10.67 0.60 0.88
N TRP A 19 -9.35 0.61 0.77
CA TRP A 19 -8.48 1.30 1.69
C TRP A 19 -7.74 2.40 0.95
N ILE A 20 -7.63 3.55 1.59
CA ILE A 20 -6.71 4.58 1.12
C ILE A 20 -5.41 4.34 1.85
N TYR A 21 -4.31 4.42 1.14
CA TYR A 21 -3.01 4.24 1.75
C TYR A 21 -2.02 5.29 1.26
N ILE A 22 -1.04 5.59 2.10
CA ILE A 22 0.03 6.51 1.76
C ILE A 22 1.34 5.77 2.00
N ILE A 23 2.19 5.77 1.00
CA ILE A 23 3.52 5.19 1.13
C ILE A 23 4.54 6.28 0.94
N GLU A 24 5.68 6.10 1.60
CA GLU A 24 6.82 6.98 1.46
C GLU A 24 7.84 6.28 0.58
N CYS A 25 8.31 6.97 -0.44
CA CYS A 25 9.29 6.42 -1.36
C CYS A 25 10.69 6.68 -0.84
N VAL A 26 11.66 5.97 -1.41
CA VAL A 26 13.05 6.07 -0.97
C VAL A 26 13.59 7.48 -1.10
N ASP A 27 13.07 8.25 -2.05
CA ASP A 27 13.52 9.62 -2.27
C ASP A 27 12.78 10.64 -1.39
N GLY A 28 11.97 10.16 -0.44
CA GLY A 28 11.28 11.05 0.47
C GLY A 28 9.95 11.57 -0.04
N THR A 29 9.54 11.17 -1.24
CA THR A 29 8.25 11.60 -1.76
C THR A 29 7.17 10.63 -1.34
N TYR A 30 5.91 11.05 -1.47
CA TYR A 30 4.77 10.26 -1.05
C TYR A 30 3.90 9.89 -2.23
N TYR A 31 3.26 8.74 -2.10
CA TYR A 31 2.30 8.29 -3.09
C TYR A 31 1.04 7.83 -2.38
N THR A 32 -0.10 8.29 -2.84
CA THR A 32 -1.40 7.93 -2.27
C THR A 32 -2.17 7.09 -3.28
N GLY A 33 -2.75 6.00 -2.80
CA GLY A 33 -3.53 5.15 -3.68
C GLY A 33 -4.67 4.50 -2.92
N ILE A 34 -5.41 3.65 -3.63
CA ILE A 34 -6.47 2.87 -3.02
C ILE A 34 -6.28 1.42 -3.39
N THR A 35 -6.73 0.53 -2.52
CA THR A 35 -6.58 -0.90 -2.76
C THR A 35 -7.52 -1.67 -1.86
N THR A 36 -7.80 -2.90 -2.21
CA THR A 36 -8.53 -3.79 -1.34
C THR A 36 -7.59 -4.64 -0.49
N ASN A 37 -6.29 -4.58 -0.77
CA ASN A 37 -5.32 -5.36 0.01
C ASN A 37 -4.02 -4.59 0.11
N ILE A 38 -3.82 -3.96 1.27
CA ILE A 38 -2.67 -3.08 1.47
C ILE A 38 -1.35 -3.81 1.38
N ASN A 39 -1.24 -4.96 2.02
CA ASN A 39 0.02 -5.68 2.01
C ASN A 39 0.45 -6.06 0.60
N LYS A 40 -0.48 -6.57 -0.17
CA LYS A 40 -0.16 -6.96 -1.54
C LYS A 40 0.19 -5.75 -2.39
N ARG A 41 -0.48 -4.65 -2.15
CA ARG A 41 -0.21 -3.46 -2.95
C ARG A 41 1.16 -2.88 -2.65
N VAL A 42 1.54 -2.83 -1.37
CA VAL A 42 2.87 -2.34 -1.01
C VAL A 42 3.93 -3.26 -1.60
N GLU A 43 3.69 -4.55 -1.52
CA GLU A 43 4.60 -5.52 -2.10
C GLU A 43 4.74 -5.29 -3.60
N LYS A 44 3.63 -5.01 -4.26
CA LYS A 44 3.63 -4.76 -5.69
C LYS A 44 4.42 -3.51 -6.03
N HIS A 45 4.28 -2.46 -5.23
CA HIS A 45 5.08 -1.26 -5.45
C HIS A 45 6.55 -1.57 -5.34
N ASN A 46 6.94 -2.38 -4.34
CA ASN A 46 8.34 -2.69 -4.14
C ASN A 46 8.90 -3.64 -5.18
N SER A 47 8.03 -4.33 -5.89
CA SER A 47 8.47 -5.18 -7.00
C SER A 47 8.62 -4.38 -8.30
N GLY A 48 8.24 -3.12 -8.28
CA GLY A 48 8.34 -2.28 -9.46
C GLY A 48 7.13 -2.33 -10.37
N HIS A 49 6.05 -2.99 -9.93
CA HIS A 49 4.88 -3.17 -10.76
C HIS A 49 3.63 -2.49 -10.21
N GLY A 50 3.79 -1.70 -9.15
CA GLY A 50 2.64 -1.09 -8.50
C GLY A 50 2.12 0.13 -9.19
N ALA A 51 3.01 1.05 -9.53
CA ALA A 51 2.64 2.27 -10.21
C ALA A 51 3.86 2.83 -10.90
N LYS A 52 3.60 3.61 -11.94
CA LYS A 52 4.69 4.21 -12.68
C LYS A 52 5.50 5.13 -11.79
N TYR A 53 4.82 5.88 -10.95
CA TYR A 53 5.48 6.83 -10.06
C TYR A 53 6.48 6.14 -9.13
N THR A 54 6.11 4.98 -8.60
CA THR A 54 6.94 4.31 -7.60
C THR A 54 7.99 3.39 -8.21
N LYS A 55 7.91 3.14 -9.50
CA LYS A 55 8.77 2.16 -10.15
C LYS A 55 10.26 2.41 -9.90
N PHE A 56 10.67 3.66 -9.96
CA PHE A 56 12.06 4.01 -9.77
C PHE A 56 12.31 4.71 -8.44
N ARG A 57 11.35 4.59 -7.51
CA ARG A 57 11.43 5.23 -6.20
C ARG A 57 11.33 4.23 -5.07
N LYS A 58 11.58 2.97 -5.35
CA LYS A 58 11.54 1.94 -4.33
C LYS A 58 12.90 1.83 -3.63
N PRO A 59 12.94 1.31 -2.41
CA PRO A 59 11.81 0.72 -1.71
C PRO A 59 10.86 1.78 -1.18
N VAL A 60 9.61 1.35 -1.01
CA VAL A 60 8.59 2.20 -0.41
C VAL A 60 8.17 1.59 0.92
N GLU A 61 7.68 2.44 1.80
CA GLU A 61 7.20 2.00 3.11
C GLU A 61 5.79 2.49 3.32
N LEU A 62 4.96 1.64 3.91
CA LEU A 62 3.61 2.04 4.25
C LEU A 62 3.67 3.03 5.40
N LEU A 63 3.09 4.20 5.19
CA LEU A 63 3.09 5.26 6.17
C LEU A 63 1.76 5.34 6.89
N TYR A 64 0.68 5.16 6.17
CA TYR A 64 -0.65 5.38 6.72
C TYR A 64 -1.68 4.66 5.86
N TYR A 65 -2.77 4.24 6.48
CA TYR A 65 -3.89 3.71 5.72
C TYR A 65 -5.17 3.86 6.54
N GLU A 66 -6.27 3.98 5.84
CA GLU A 66 -7.59 3.95 6.46
C GLU A 66 -8.66 3.52 5.47
#